data_7f2cee26c7f2387b34ca913866904fc3
#
_entry.id   7f2cee26c7f2387b34ca913866904fc3
#
_cell.length_a   1.000
_cell.length_b   1.000
_cell.length_c   1.000
_cell.angle_alpha   90.00
_cell.angle_beta   90.00
_cell.angle_gamma   90.00
#
_symmetry.space_group_name_H-M   'P 1'
#
loop_
_entity.id
_entity.type
_entity.pdbx_description
1 polymer ?
#
loop_
_entity_poly.entity_id
_entity_poly.type
_entity_poly.pdbx_seq_one_letter_code
_entity_poly.pdbx_strand_id
1 'polypeptide(L)'
;MFTILDFEFNQAFSMNNCKDMVNPKCRFEIIQIGAVKVDDNYDIVDEFNILIKPNIYPNIHPFVEKITGFTDKDFKYKPYFPEAFKKFRRFLNITQLMIFSNNMEYDTMGGIVPV
;
A
#
# COMPACT_ATOMS: atom_id res chain seq x y z
N MET A 1 -1.13 16.99 14.86
CA MET A 1 -1.38 16.56 13.46
C MET A 1 -1.11 15.08 13.33
N PHE A 2 -1.98 14.38 12.63
CA PHE A 2 -1.87 12.93 12.41
C PHE A 2 -1.78 12.64 10.93
N THR A 3 -1.08 11.56 10.59
CA THR A 3 -1.15 10.98 9.24
C THR A 3 -1.93 9.68 9.32
N ILE A 4 -2.98 9.59 8.53
CA ILE A 4 -3.79 8.38 8.39
C ILE A 4 -3.45 7.79 7.03
N LEU A 5 -3.09 6.50 7.01
CA LEU A 5 -2.71 5.88 5.75
C LEU A 5 -3.43 4.56 5.53
N ASP A 6 -3.53 4.21 4.25
CA ASP A 6 -4.14 2.99 3.77
C ASP A 6 -3.24 2.39 2.70
N PHE A 7 -3.04 1.07 2.76
CA PHE A 7 -2.25 0.33 1.79
C PHE A 7 -3.15 -0.55 0.93
N GLU A 8 -2.74 -0.72 -0.33
CA GLU A 8 -3.24 -1.80 -1.17
C GLU A 8 -2.11 -2.78 -1.44
N PHE A 9 -2.46 -4.06 -1.52
CA PHE A 9 -1.50 -5.15 -1.64
C PHE A 9 -1.77 -6.00 -2.86
N ASN A 10 -0.70 -6.53 -3.44
CA ASN A 10 -0.77 -7.61 -4.42
C ASN A 10 -0.28 -8.90 -3.78
N GLN A 11 -0.60 -10.02 -4.43
CA GLN A 11 -0.21 -11.35 -3.96
C GLN A 11 0.12 -12.27 -5.15
N ALA A 12 0.76 -13.37 -4.86
CA ALA A 12 1.10 -14.38 -5.86
C ALA A 12 -0.16 -15.02 -6.45
N PHE A 13 -0.12 -15.31 -7.75
CA PHE A 13 -1.12 -16.15 -8.38
C PHE A 13 -0.50 -16.96 -9.52
N SER A 14 -1.15 -18.06 -9.86
CA SER A 14 -0.74 -18.90 -10.99
C SER A 14 -1.89 -19.03 -11.97
N MET A 15 -1.64 -18.61 -13.20
CA MET A 15 -2.53 -18.77 -14.34
C MET A 15 -1.69 -19.21 -15.54
N ASN A 16 -2.32 -19.39 -16.69
CA ASN A 16 -1.66 -19.92 -17.88
C ASN A 16 -0.34 -19.22 -18.24
N ASN A 17 -0.26 -17.91 -18.06
CA ASN A 17 0.92 -17.11 -18.41
C ASN A 17 1.63 -16.50 -17.21
N CYS A 18 1.23 -16.88 -15.99
CA CYS A 18 1.82 -16.36 -14.79
C CYS A 18 1.86 -17.44 -13.72
N LYS A 19 3.04 -17.77 -13.26
CA LYS A 19 3.26 -18.76 -12.19
C LYS A 19 4.11 -18.14 -11.12
N ASP A 20 3.49 -17.42 -10.24
CA ASP A 20 4.18 -16.87 -9.08
C ASP A 20 4.36 -17.92 -8.02
N MET A 21 5.51 -17.92 -7.38
CA MET A 21 5.73 -18.66 -6.15
C MET A 21 5.57 -17.71 -4.98
N VAL A 22 4.87 -18.15 -3.94
CA VAL A 22 4.72 -17.35 -2.74
C VAL A 22 6.09 -17.20 -2.08
N ASN A 23 6.48 -15.94 -1.85
CA ASN A 23 7.68 -15.63 -1.08
C ASN A 23 7.29 -15.62 0.40
N PRO A 24 7.83 -16.53 1.23
CA PRO A 24 7.45 -16.59 2.64
C PRO A 24 7.84 -15.35 3.44
N LYS A 25 8.78 -14.55 2.95
CA LYS A 25 9.16 -13.28 3.58
C LYS A 25 8.28 -12.12 3.19
N CYS A 26 7.51 -12.25 2.11
CA CYS A 26 6.64 -11.21 1.60
C CYS A 26 5.46 -11.87 0.90
N ARG A 27 4.43 -12.22 1.64
CA ARG A 27 3.22 -12.84 1.08
C ARG A 27 2.37 -11.84 0.34
N PHE A 28 2.39 -10.59 0.80
CA PHE A 28 1.62 -9.50 0.22
C PHE A 28 2.57 -8.34 -0.05
N GLU A 29 2.57 -7.87 -1.28
CA GLU A 29 3.46 -6.78 -1.71
C GLU A 29 2.66 -5.50 -1.83
N ILE A 30 3.15 -4.42 -1.22
CA ILE A 30 2.47 -3.12 -1.26
C ILE A 30 2.54 -2.55 -2.67
N ILE A 31 1.38 -2.20 -3.22
CA ILE A 31 1.25 -1.60 -4.56
C ILE A 31 0.66 -0.19 -4.55
N GLN A 32 0.19 0.27 -3.42
CA GLN A 32 -0.32 1.63 -3.26
C GLN A 32 -0.17 2.10 -1.83
N ILE A 33 0.22 3.34 -1.67
CA ILE A 33 0.19 4.05 -0.40
C ILE A 33 -0.70 5.26 -0.58
N GLY A 34 -1.80 5.31 0.15
CA GLY A 34 -2.66 6.48 0.25
C GLY A 34 -2.56 7.04 1.65
N ALA A 35 -2.48 8.34 1.79
CA ALA A 35 -2.37 8.98 3.10
C ALA A 35 -2.98 10.36 3.11
N VAL A 36 -3.46 10.76 4.28
CA VAL A 36 -3.94 12.13 4.54
C VAL A 36 -3.35 12.63 5.83
N LYS A 37 -3.06 13.92 5.89
CA LYS A 37 -2.72 14.61 7.13
C LYS A 37 -3.96 15.28 7.67
N VAL A 38 -4.19 15.10 8.96
CA VAL A 38 -5.36 15.61 9.66
C VAL A 38 -4.89 16.48 10.81
N ASP A 39 -5.46 17.68 10.93
CA ASP A 39 -5.13 18.60 12.02
C ASP A 39 -5.93 18.29 13.29
N ASP A 40 -5.76 19.12 14.32
CA ASP A 40 -6.41 18.92 15.61
C ASP A 40 -7.94 19.13 15.54
N ASN A 41 -8.45 19.73 14.49
CA ASN A 41 -9.87 19.91 14.24
C ASN A 41 -10.46 18.79 13.37
N TYR A 42 -9.65 17.77 13.06
CA TYR A 42 -10.03 16.66 12.18
C TYR A 42 -10.27 17.08 10.73
N ASP A 43 -9.68 18.19 10.31
CA ASP A 43 -9.71 18.60 8.90
C ASP A 43 -8.53 18.03 8.15
N ILE A 44 -8.77 17.61 6.91
CA ILE A 44 -7.70 17.13 6.03
C ILE A 44 -6.95 18.34 5.50
N VAL A 45 -5.65 18.39 5.78
CA VAL A 45 -4.80 19.53 5.39
C VAL A 45 -3.82 19.18 4.28
N ASP A 46 -3.57 17.89 4.03
CA ASP A 46 -2.71 17.44 2.94
C ASP A 46 -3.04 15.99 2.58
N GLU A 47 -2.74 15.62 1.35
CA GLU A 47 -3.00 14.27 0.82
C GLU A 47 -1.79 13.75 0.06
N PHE A 48 -1.63 12.43 0.11
CA PHE A 48 -0.58 11.73 -0.62
C PHE A 48 -1.15 10.45 -1.21
N ASN A 49 -0.78 10.15 -2.44
CA ASN A 49 -1.17 8.91 -3.09
C ASN A 49 -0.09 8.51 -4.07
N ILE A 50 0.38 7.29 -3.98
CA ILE A 50 1.37 6.78 -4.91
C ILE A 50 1.09 5.32 -5.23
N LEU A 51 1.11 4.99 -6.53
CA LEU A 51 1.13 3.62 -6.99
C LEU A 51 2.57 3.13 -7.04
N ILE A 52 2.77 1.89 -6.68
CA ILE A 52 4.09 1.27 -6.56
C ILE A 52 4.15 0.08 -7.49
N LYS A 53 5.14 0.08 -8.39
CA LYS A 53 5.32 -1.03 -9.30
C LYS A 53 5.74 -2.28 -8.54
N PRO A 54 4.97 -3.38 -8.65
CA PRO A 54 5.33 -4.60 -7.95
C PRO A 54 6.58 -5.24 -8.55
N ASN A 55 7.43 -5.76 -7.69
CA ASN A 55 8.68 -6.40 -8.06
C ASN A 55 8.65 -7.90 -7.77
N ILE A 56 8.09 -8.30 -6.63
CA ILE A 56 8.04 -9.71 -6.21
C ILE A 56 6.97 -10.45 -7.00
N TYR A 57 5.79 -9.85 -7.15
CA TYR A 57 4.67 -10.39 -7.91
C TYR A 57 4.33 -9.41 -9.04
N PRO A 58 5.03 -9.51 -10.19
CA PRO A 58 4.96 -8.47 -11.24
C PRO A 58 3.58 -8.28 -11.85
N ASN A 59 2.75 -9.31 -11.81
CA ASN A 59 1.41 -9.24 -12.37
C ASN A 59 0.38 -9.07 -11.26
N ILE A 60 -0.58 -8.19 -11.47
CA ILE A 60 -1.60 -7.93 -10.48
C ILE A 60 -2.57 -9.13 -10.43
N HIS A 61 -2.79 -9.63 -9.22
CA HIS A 61 -3.73 -10.72 -8.99
C HIS A 61 -5.14 -10.31 -9.45
N PRO A 62 -5.89 -11.17 -10.17
CA PRO A 62 -7.22 -10.81 -10.66
C PRO A 62 -8.18 -10.34 -9.59
N PHE A 63 -8.09 -10.88 -8.39
CA PHE A 63 -8.90 -10.45 -7.26
C PHE A 63 -8.55 -9.02 -6.81
N VAL A 64 -7.26 -8.70 -6.79
CA VAL A 64 -6.78 -7.35 -6.46
C VAL A 64 -7.23 -6.36 -7.52
N GLU A 65 -7.13 -6.74 -8.79
CA GLU A 65 -7.62 -5.95 -9.91
C GLU A 65 -9.10 -5.62 -9.77
N LYS A 66 -9.90 -6.61 -9.37
CA LYS A 66 -11.33 -6.45 -9.15
C LYS A 66 -11.65 -5.49 -8.01
N ILE A 67 -10.89 -5.57 -6.91
CA ILE A 67 -11.12 -4.72 -5.73
C ILE A 67 -10.66 -3.30 -5.98
N THR A 68 -9.47 -3.12 -6.54
CA THR A 68 -8.84 -1.80 -6.68
C THR A 68 -9.20 -1.09 -7.96
N GLY A 69 -9.58 -1.83 -8.99
CA GLY A 69 -9.77 -1.30 -10.34
C GLY A 69 -8.47 -1.08 -11.10
N PHE A 70 -7.31 -1.37 -10.50
CA PHE A 70 -6.02 -1.20 -11.16
C PHE A 70 -5.64 -2.45 -11.95
N THR A 71 -5.02 -2.23 -13.11
CA THR A 71 -4.50 -3.30 -13.96
C THR A 71 -2.98 -3.18 -14.09
N ASP A 72 -2.34 -4.17 -14.70
CA ASP A 72 -0.89 -4.13 -14.92
C ASP A 72 -0.42 -2.86 -15.62
N LYS A 73 -1.26 -2.30 -16.49
CA LYS A 73 -0.96 -1.07 -17.23
C LYS A 73 -0.77 0.14 -16.33
N ASP A 74 -1.53 0.19 -15.23
CA ASP A 74 -1.47 1.32 -14.30
C ASP A 74 -0.12 1.42 -13.59
N PHE A 75 0.59 0.31 -13.47
CA PHE A 75 1.86 0.22 -12.76
C PHE A 75 3.09 0.30 -13.65
N LYS A 76 2.93 0.29 -14.95
CA LYS A 76 4.03 0.14 -15.91
C LYS A 76 5.15 1.17 -15.71
N TYR A 77 4.80 2.41 -15.44
CA TYR A 77 5.76 3.51 -15.28
C TYR A 77 5.83 4.04 -13.86
N LYS A 78 5.38 3.27 -12.90
CA LYS A 78 5.39 3.69 -11.51
C LYS A 78 6.72 3.31 -10.85
N PRO A 79 7.09 4.01 -9.77
CA PRO A 79 8.32 3.70 -9.06
C PRO A 79 8.21 2.35 -8.33
N TYR A 80 9.35 1.74 -8.09
CA TYR A 80 9.45 0.61 -7.18
C TYR A 80 9.40 1.11 -5.73
N PHE A 81 9.22 0.19 -4.80
CA PHE A 81 9.00 0.51 -3.40
C PHE A 81 10.05 1.44 -2.78
N PRO A 82 11.38 1.26 -2.96
CA PRO A 82 12.34 2.15 -2.33
C PRO A 82 12.16 3.62 -2.67
N GLU A 83 11.88 3.93 -3.92
CA GLU A 83 11.65 5.31 -4.35
C GLU A 83 10.32 5.85 -3.83
N ALA A 84 9.28 5.04 -3.90
CA ALA A 84 7.97 5.39 -3.38
C ALA A 84 8.03 5.66 -1.88
N PHE A 85 8.77 4.83 -1.15
CA PHE A 85 8.93 4.96 0.30
C PHE A 85 9.66 6.26 0.67
N LYS A 86 10.67 6.66 -0.10
CA LYS A 86 11.34 7.94 0.13
C LYS A 86 10.37 9.12 0.01
N LYS A 87 9.50 9.08 -0.99
CA LYS A 87 8.48 10.11 -1.18
C LYS A 87 7.49 10.12 -0.02
N PHE A 88 7.07 8.96 0.42
CA PHE A 88 6.16 8.83 1.55
C PHE A 88 6.79 9.35 2.84
N ARG A 89 8.06 9.04 3.10
CA ARG A 89 8.77 9.56 4.28
C ARG A 89 8.80 11.07 4.31
N ARG A 90 9.01 11.71 3.16
CA ARG A 90 8.97 13.18 3.08
C ARG A 90 7.58 13.72 3.41
N PHE A 91 6.55 13.04 2.94
CA PHE A 91 5.18 13.40 3.28
C PHE A 91 4.90 13.25 4.78
N LEU A 92 5.35 12.16 5.40
CA LEU A 92 5.15 11.92 6.83
C LEU A 92 5.76 13.04 7.68
N ASN A 93 6.99 13.39 7.38
CA ASN A 93 7.75 14.38 8.15
C ASN A 93 7.64 14.08 9.65
N ILE A 94 7.17 15.03 10.46
CA ILE A 94 7.06 14.89 11.91
C ILE A 94 5.64 14.53 12.37
N THR A 95 4.75 14.15 11.47
CA THR A 95 3.37 13.83 11.84
C THR A 95 3.30 12.46 12.52
N GLN A 96 2.36 12.32 13.43
CA GLN A 96 2.08 11.04 14.07
C GLN A 96 1.37 10.13 13.08
N LEU A 97 1.82 8.88 13.01
CA LEU A 97 1.31 7.90 12.07
C LEU A 97 0.14 7.12 12.66
N MET A 98 -0.94 7.03 11.91
CA MET A 98 -2.04 6.10 12.17
C MET A 98 -2.30 5.31 10.90
N ILE A 99 -2.32 3.99 11.01
CA ILE A 99 -2.47 3.08 9.87
C ILE A 99 -3.86 2.47 9.89
N PHE A 100 -4.56 2.58 8.76
CA PHE A 100 -5.81 1.87 8.52
C PHE A 100 -5.69 1.07 7.24
N SER A 101 -6.16 -0.15 7.28
CA SER A 101 -6.12 -1.06 6.15
C SER A 101 -7.51 -1.68 5.94
N ASN A 102 -7.84 -1.98 4.70
CA ASN A 102 -9.08 -2.68 4.37
C ASN A 102 -9.15 -4.08 4.96
N ASN A 103 -8.01 -4.68 5.23
CA ASN A 103 -7.89 -5.93 5.96
C ASN A 103 -7.57 -5.61 7.40
N MET A 104 -8.58 -5.17 8.11
CA MET A 104 -8.48 -4.77 9.49
C MET A 104 -8.12 -5.96 10.36
N GLU A 105 -6.85 -6.27 10.45
CA GLU A 105 -6.35 -7.18 11.45
C GLU A 105 -5.67 -6.38 12.54
N TYR A 106 -5.96 -6.73 13.75
CA TYR A 106 -5.31 -6.09 14.87
C TYR A 106 -3.89 -6.56 14.97
N ASP A 107 -3.02 -5.60 15.03
CA ASP A 107 -1.65 -5.84 15.34
C ASP A 107 -1.54 -6.43 16.75
N THR A 108 -0.69 -7.42 16.88
CA THR A 108 -0.35 -8.04 18.15
C THR A 108 0.40 -7.11 19.11
N MET A 109 0.79 -5.93 18.67
CA MET A 109 1.46 -4.94 19.52
C MET A 109 0.49 -4.10 20.35
N GLY A 110 -0.77 -4.52 20.42
CA GLY A 110 -1.74 -3.88 21.33
C GLY A 110 -2.10 -2.46 20.97
N GLY A 111 -1.64 -2.00 19.84
CA GLY A 111 -2.03 -0.72 19.30
C GLY A 111 -3.19 -0.90 18.35
N ILE A 112 -3.91 0.14 18.11
CA ILE A 112 -4.75 0.26 16.97
C ILE A 112 -3.82 0.45 15.79
N VAL A 113 -3.09 -0.56 15.44
CA VAL A 113 -2.39 -0.59 14.19
C VAL A 113 -3.09 -1.64 13.37
N PRO A 114 -4.09 -1.26 12.61
CA PRO A 114 -4.64 -2.16 11.63
C PRO A 114 -3.55 -2.42 10.63
N VAL A 115 -3.29 -3.62 10.46
CA VAL A 115 -2.28 -4.08 9.54
C VAL A 115 -2.88 -4.17 8.16
#